data_0143a6ceba8ff78e7cbc68525edd5677
#
_entry.id   0143a6ceba8ff78e7cbc68525edd5677
#
_cell.length_a   1.000
_cell.length_b   1.000
_cell.length_c   1.000
_cell.angle_alpha   90.00
_cell.angle_beta   90.00
_cell.angle_gamma   90.00
#
_symmetry.space_group_name_H-M   'P 1'
#
loop_
_entity.id
_entity.type
_entity.pdbx_description
1 polymer ?
#
loop_
_entity_poly.entity_id
_entity_poly.type
_entity_poly.pdbx_seq_one_letter_code
_entity_poly.pdbx_strand_id
1 'polypeptide(L)'
;VRAYAEKKVGDLQFPDALLKRIMLANNKDKGAEFVEKNYEASIKELKWHLVRDQIAKANNVKVEDADIRESAAQMARAQFAQYGMNNVPDEYVNNYVEEMMKKHENIDSFIEAALDRKLSVALKNVVKLKKKSVSLDEFNKLMMPAEEAAAEKPAKAKRTKKADKAEKEEK
;
A
#
# COMPACT_ATOMS: atom_id res chain seq x y z
N VAL A 1 -5.18 7.73 8.85
CA VAL A 1 -4.98 7.09 10.16
C VAL A 1 -3.50 6.99 10.47
N ARG A 2 -2.66 6.34 9.62
CA ARG A 2 -1.21 6.14 9.84
C ARG A 2 -0.49 7.45 10.22
N ALA A 3 -0.56 8.49 9.39
CA ALA A 3 0.11 9.76 9.65
C ALA A 3 -0.35 10.45 10.97
N TYR A 4 -1.61 10.29 11.35
CA TYR A 4 -2.12 10.79 12.61
C TYR A 4 -1.58 9.99 13.79
N ALA A 5 -1.56 8.67 13.70
CA ALA A 5 -1.06 7.79 14.74
C ALA A 5 0.46 8.00 14.96
N GLU A 6 1.25 8.05 13.87
CA GLU A 6 2.69 8.34 13.92
C GLU A 6 2.99 9.68 14.61
N LYS A 7 2.20 10.73 14.30
CA LYS A 7 2.35 12.04 14.95
C LYS A 7 2.01 12.00 16.45
N LYS A 8 1.04 11.19 16.85
CA LYS A 8 0.62 11.08 18.28
C LYS A 8 1.60 10.27 19.10
N VAL A 9 2.19 9.24 18.55
CA VAL A 9 3.18 8.39 19.22
C VAL A 9 4.50 9.13 19.43
N GLY A 10 4.82 10.14 18.61
CA GLY A 10 6.06 10.90 18.71
C GLY A 10 7.28 10.07 18.31
N ASP A 11 8.44 10.46 18.82
CA ASP A 11 9.71 9.78 18.52
C ASP A 11 9.94 8.62 19.46
N LEU A 12 9.86 7.40 18.92
CA LEU A 12 10.29 6.18 19.61
C LEU A 12 11.79 6.01 19.41
N GLN A 13 12.48 5.76 20.50
CA GLN A 13 13.90 5.42 20.46
C GLN A 13 14.06 3.91 20.32
N PHE A 14 14.88 3.51 19.38
CA PHE A 14 15.20 2.11 19.09
C PHE A 14 16.68 1.83 19.38
N PRO A 15 17.05 0.59 19.71
CA PRO A 15 18.45 0.19 19.87
C PRO A 15 19.10 0.03 18.47
N ASP A 16 19.48 1.13 17.83
CA ASP A 16 19.93 1.18 16.44
C ASP A 16 21.06 0.19 16.13
N ALA A 17 22.06 0.09 17.02
CA ALA A 17 23.16 -0.83 16.82
C ALA A 17 22.72 -2.30 16.75
N LEU A 18 21.74 -2.69 17.57
CA LEU A 18 21.18 -4.04 17.57
C LEU A 18 20.36 -4.28 16.30
N LEU A 19 19.50 -3.33 15.95
CA LEU A 19 18.63 -3.46 14.76
C LEU A 19 19.44 -3.51 13.46
N LYS A 20 20.48 -2.68 13.31
CA LYS A 20 21.39 -2.74 12.17
C LYS A 20 22.09 -4.10 12.07
N ARG A 21 22.51 -4.66 13.21
CA ARG A 21 23.12 -5.99 13.25
C ARG A 21 22.14 -7.09 12.83
N ILE A 22 20.89 -7.02 13.28
CA ILE A 22 19.83 -7.96 12.87
C ILE A 22 19.55 -7.82 11.37
N MET A 23 19.40 -6.59 10.88
CA MET A 23 19.21 -6.35 9.45
C MET A 23 20.35 -6.91 8.60
N LEU A 24 21.60 -6.72 9.05
CA LEU A 24 22.77 -7.26 8.36
C LEU A 24 22.77 -8.80 8.38
N ALA A 25 22.41 -9.42 9.51
CA ALA A 25 22.32 -10.86 9.63
C ALA A 25 21.26 -11.47 8.68
N ASN A 26 20.13 -10.76 8.48
CA ASN A 26 19.06 -11.19 7.58
C ASN A 26 19.33 -10.88 6.10
N ASN A 27 20.27 -9.98 5.79
CA ASN A 27 20.63 -9.57 4.42
C ASN A 27 22.14 -9.70 4.18
N LYS A 28 22.72 -10.84 4.53
CA LYS A 28 24.19 -11.08 4.42
C LYS A 28 24.72 -10.89 3.01
N ASP A 29 23.93 -11.26 2.03
CA ASP A 29 24.22 -11.15 0.60
C ASP A 29 24.22 -9.70 0.07
N LYS A 30 23.52 -8.79 0.74
CA LYS A 30 23.40 -7.38 0.32
C LYS A 30 24.40 -6.42 1.00
N GLY A 31 25.05 -6.87 2.07
CA GLY A 31 26.10 -6.14 2.75
C GLY A 31 25.66 -4.95 3.60
N ALA A 32 26.65 -4.30 4.25
CA ALA A 32 26.40 -3.21 5.20
C ALA A 32 25.86 -1.92 4.56
N GLU A 33 26.29 -1.62 3.34
CA GLU A 33 25.82 -0.42 2.61
C GLU A 33 24.31 -0.47 2.35
N PHE A 34 23.78 -1.64 2.02
CA PHE A 34 22.35 -1.84 1.88
C PHE A 34 21.61 -1.58 3.18
N VAL A 35 22.16 -2.02 4.32
CA VAL A 35 21.56 -1.79 5.65
C VAL A 35 21.53 -0.29 5.96
N GLU A 36 22.64 0.43 5.80
CA GLU A 36 22.69 1.86 6.09
C GLU A 36 21.69 2.66 5.22
N LYS A 37 21.61 2.34 3.93
CA LYS A 37 20.69 3.02 3.00
C LYS A 37 19.21 2.79 3.32
N ASN A 38 18.86 1.60 3.83
CA ASN A 38 17.47 1.22 4.05
C ASN A 38 17.05 1.29 5.53
N TYR A 39 17.98 1.61 6.44
CA TYR A 39 17.74 1.59 7.87
C TYR A 39 16.59 2.50 8.29
N GLU A 40 16.61 3.76 7.90
CA GLU A 40 15.58 4.74 8.25
C GLU A 40 14.17 4.31 7.77
N ALA A 41 14.08 3.79 6.55
CA ALA A 41 12.82 3.28 6.01
C ALA A 41 12.32 2.07 6.82
N SER A 42 13.23 1.15 7.18
CA SER A 42 12.90 -0.03 7.98
C SER A 42 12.44 0.33 9.39
N ILE A 43 13.09 1.32 10.04
CA ILE A 43 12.67 1.82 11.35
C ILE A 43 11.29 2.48 11.29
N LYS A 44 11.02 3.23 10.24
CA LYS A 44 9.69 3.84 10.03
C LYS A 44 8.59 2.78 9.88
N GLU A 45 8.86 1.71 9.14
CA GLU A 45 7.92 0.59 9.02
C GLU A 45 7.79 -0.17 10.34
N LEU A 46 8.89 -0.47 11.04
CA LEU A 46 8.85 -1.11 12.36
C LEU A 46 8.00 -0.29 13.36
N LYS A 47 8.20 1.02 13.40
CA LYS A 47 7.38 1.93 14.21
C LYS A 47 5.91 1.80 13.87
N TRP A 48 5.58 1.79 12.58
CA TRP A 48 4.19 1.63 12.14
C TRP A 48 3.61 0.28 12.54
N HIS A 49 4.36 -0.82 12.37
CA HIS A 49 3.90 -2.16 12.79
C HIS A 49 3.57 -2.20 14.29
N LEU A 50 4.45 -1.65 15.15
CA LEU A 50 4.22 -1.60 16.60
C LEU A 50 2.97 -0.78 16.96
N VAL A 51 2.78 0.37 16.32
CA VAL A 51 1.61 1.24 16.53
C VAL A 51 0.34 0.54 16.05
N ARG A 52 0.37 -0.07 14.86
CA ARG A 52 -0.73 -0.83 14.29
C ARG A 52 -1.18 -1.96 15.21
N ASP A 53 -0.23 -2.73 15.72
CA ASP A 53 -0.51 -3.85 16.62
C ASP A 53 -1.15 -3.39 17.94
N GLN A 54 -0.70 -2.26 18.49
CA GLN A 54 -1.32 -1.68 19.69
C GLN A 54 -2.76 -1.20 19.41
N ILE A 55 -3.00 -0.57 18.25
CA ILE A 55 -4.34 -0.16 17.84
C ILE A 55 -5.23 -1.39 17.64
N ALA A 56 -4.73 -2.45 17.03
CA ALA A 56 -5.46 -3.70 16.83
C ALA A 56 -5.85 -4.35 18.17
N LYS A 57 -4.92 -4.43 19.11
CA LYS A 57 -5.16 -4.92 20.48
C LYS A 57 -6.23 -4.09 21.21
N ALA A 58 -6.11 -2.76 21.14
CA ALA A 58 -7.04 -1.84 21.79
C ALA A 58 -8.48 -1.94 21.23
N ASN A 59 -8.63 -2.36 19.98
CA ASN A 59 -9.93 -2.55 19.32
C ASN A 59 -10.37 -4.02 19.26
N ASN A 60 -9.70 -4.93 19.99
CA ASN A 60 -9.97 -6.38 20.00
C ASN A 60 -9.99 -7.01 18.59
N VAL A 61 -9.18 -6.47 17.66
CA VAL A 61 -9.05 -7.03 16.32
C VAL A 61 -8.18 -8.28 16.39
N LYS A 62 -8.76 -9.42 16.00
CA LYS A 62 -8.06 -10.71 15.89
C LYS A 62 -8.14 -11.18 14.45
N VAL A 63 -7.05 -11.73 13.97
CA VAL A 63 -6.98 -12.38 12.65
C VAL A 63 -7.18 -13.89 12.85
N GLU A 64 -8.12 -14.46 12.13
CA GLU A 64 -8.44 -15.88 12.12
C GLU A 64 -8.00 -16.50 10.78
N ASP A 65 -7.88 -17.82 10.73
CA ASP A 65 -7.50 -18.54 9.50
C ASP A 65 -8.38 -18.20 8.30
N ALA A 66 -9.69 -17.99 8.54
CA ALA A 66 -10.62 -17.57 7.52
C ALA A 66 -10.28 -16.20 6.92
N ASP A 67 -9.82 -15.25 7.74
CA ASP A 67 -9.40 -13.90 7.30
C ASP A 67 -8.14 -13.98 6.42
N ILE A 68 -7.20 -14.85 6.80
CA ILE A 68 -5.94 -15.09 6.07
C ILE A 68 -6.26 -15.66 4.69
N ARG A 69 -7.10 -16.71 4.64
CA ARG A 69 -7.54 -17.34 3.39
C ARG A 69 -8.28 -16.37 2.49
N GLU A 70 -9.15 -15.54 3.04
CA GLU A 70 -9.86 -14.51 2.28
C GLU A 70 -8.89 -13.46 1.71
N SER A 71 -7.89 -13.03 2.49
CA SER A 71 -6.85 -12.10 2.01
C SER A 71 -6.01 -12.73 0.89
N ALA A 72 -5.62 -14.00 1.04
CA ALA A 72 -4.93 -14.75 -0.01
C ALA A 72 -5.79 -14.87 -1.28
N ALA A 73 -7.09 -15.15 -1.15
CA ALA A 73 -8.01 -15.21 -2.29
C ALA A 73 -8.16 -13.87 -3.01
N GLN A 74 -8.22 -12.76 -2.27
CA GLN A 74 -8.27 -11.43 -2.87
C GLN A 74 -6.97 -11.11 -3.64
N MET A 75 -5.81 -11.44 -3.08
CA MET A 75 -4.52 -11.27 -3.76
C MET A 75 -4.43 -12.15 -5.01
N ALA A 76 -4.88 -13.40 -4.94
CA ALA A 76 -4.95 -14.31 -6.08
C ALA A 76 -5.84 -13.75 -7.21
N ARG A 77 -7.05 -13.27 -6.88
CA ARG A 77 -7.94 -12.64 -7.87
C ARG A 77 -7.33 -11.38 -8.48
N ALA A 78 -6.68 -10.54 -7.67
CA ALA A 78 -5.98 -9.36 -8.18
C ALA A 78 -4.85 -9.73 -9.15
N GLN A 79 -4.10 -10.79 -8.84
CA GLN A 79 -3.05 -11.30 -9.72
C GLN A 79 -3.62 -11.86 -11.03
N PHE A 80 -4.70 -12.64 -10.97
CA PHE A 80 -5.39 -13.13 -12.17
C PHE A 80 -5.91 -11.97 -13.04
N ALA A 81 -6.47 -10.93 -12.41
CA ALA A 81 -6.95 -9.74 -13.11
C ALA A 81 -5.83 -9.01 -13.86
N GLN A 82 -4.60 -8.95 -13.32
CA GLN A 82 -3.43 -8.38 -14.02
C GLN A 82 -3.09 -9.12 -15.31
N TYR A 83 -3.41 -10.42 -15.38
CA TYR A 83 -3.26 -11.24 -16.59
C TYR A 83 -4.52 -11.25 -17.47
N GLY A 84 -5.49 -10.34 -17.20
CA GLY A 84 -6.73 -10.24 -17.98
C GLY A 84 -7.80 -11.27 -17.59
N MET A 85 -7.55 -12.10 -16.59
CA MET A 85 -8.48 -13.14 -16.13
C MET A 85 -9.40 -12.59 -15.03
N ASN A 86 -10.44 -11.85 -15.39
CA ASN A 86 -11.33 -11.19 -14.43
C ASN A 86 -12.41 -12.09 -13.83
N ASN A 87 -12.71 -13.23 -14.47
CA ASN A 87 -13.78 -14.16 -14.05
C ASN A 87 -13.22 -15.57 -13.84
N VAL A 88 -12.28 -15.70 -12.90
CA VAL A 88 -11.74 -17.02 -12.54
C VAL A 88 -12.71 -17.69 -11.57
N PRO A 89 -13.17 -18.94 -11.84
CA PRO A 89 -14.01 -19.69 -10.93
C PRO A 89 -13.37 -19.86 -9.55
N ASP A 90 -14.18 -19.85 -8.50
CA ASP A 90 -13.71 -19.93 -7.12
C ASP A 90 -12.88 -21.17 -6.81
N GLU A 91 -13.16 -22.29 -7.48
CA GLU A 91 -12.41 -23.54 -7.35
C GLU A 91 -10.92 -23.33 -7.71
N TYR A 92 -10.64 -22.66 -8.84
CA TYR A 92 -9.27 -22.37 -9.26
C TYR A 92 -8.58 -21.37 -8.32
N VAL A 93 -9.33 -20.38 -7.85
CA VAL A 93 -8.81 -19.43 -6.84
C VAL A 93 -8.43 -20.15 -5.57
N ASN A 94 -9.30 -21.03 -5.06
CA ASN A 94 -9.07 -21.79 -3.84
C ASN A 94 -7.87 -22.75 -3.98
N ASN A 95 -7.75 -23.47 -5.08
CA ASN A 95 -6.62 -24.34 -5.34
C ASN A 95 -5.30 -23.52 -5.37
N TYR A 96 -5.33 -22.36 -5.99
CA TYR A 96 -4.15 -21.47 -6.03
C TYR A 96 -3.81 -20.94 -4.63
N VAL A 97 -4.80 -20.58 -3.82
CA VAL A 97 -4.63 -20.16 -2.42
C VAL A 97 -3.99 -21.28 -1.59
N GLU A 98 -4.44 -22.54 -1.74
CA GLU A 98 -3.83 -23.65 -1.03
C GLU A 98 -2.35 -23.80 -1.38
N GLU A 99 -1.97 -23.63 -2.64
CA GLU A 99 -0.56 -23.67 -3.05
C GLU A 99 0.24 -22.46 -2.48
N MET A 100 -0.36 -21.26 -2.46
CA MET A 100 0.28 -20.08 -1.87
C MET A 100 0.48 -20.24 -0.37
N MET A 101 -0.49 -20.85 0.33
CA MET A 101 -0.45 -21.10 1.79
C MET A 101 0.61 -22.11 2.22
N LYS A 102 1.10 -22.95 1.31
CA LYS A 102 2.22 -23.87 1.61
C LYS A 102 3.56 -23.14 1.79
N LYS A 103 3.68 -21.91 1.30
CA LYS A 103 4.90 -21.11 1.38
C LYS A 103 4.81 -20.15 2.57
N HIS A 104 5.63 -20.40 3.61
CA HIS A 104 5.63 -19.57 4.83
C HIS A 104 5.84 -18.09 4.56
N GLU A 105 6.68 -17.73 3.59
CA GLU A 105 6.93 -16.33 3.21
C GLU A 105 5.66 -15.56 2.77
N ASN A 106 4.70 -16.27 2.18
CA ASN A 106 3.43 -15.66 1.77
C ASN A 106 2.46 -15.49 2.93
N ILE A 107 2.50 -16.38 3.92
CA ILE A 107 1.56 -16.38 5.04
C ILE A 107 1.65 -15.08 5.82
N ASP A 108 2.85 -14.60 6.11
CA ASP A 108 3.07 -13.35 6.83
C ASP A 108 2.42 -12.16 6.09
N SER A 109 2.57 -12.10 4.77
CA SER A 109 1.93 -11.07 3.95
C SER A 109 0.40 -11.15 3.98
N PHE A 110 -0.17 -12.36 4.02
CA PHE A 110 -1.63 -12.55 4.12
C PHE A 110 -2.15 -12.17 5.50
N ILE A 111 -1.40 -12.50 6.58
CA ILE A 111 -1.75 -12.09 7.94
C ILE A 111 -1.75 -10.56 8.04
N GLU A 112 -0.73 -9.89 7.51
CA GLU A 112 -0.67 -8.43 7.50
C GLU A 112 -1.82 -7.80 6.71
N ALA A 113 -2.12 -8.31 5.53
CA ALA A 113 -3.24 -7.82 4.73
C ALA A 113 -4.59 -8.05 5.42
N ALA A 114 -4.78 -9.21 6.06
CA ALA A 114 -5.98 -9.52 6.84
C ALA A 114 -6.13 -8.58 8.03
N LEU A 115 -5.04 -8.33 8.77
CA LEU A 115 -5.01 -7.42 9.90
C LEU A 115 -5.36 -5.99 9.48
N ASP A 116 -4.73 -5.48 8.42
CA ASP A 116 -4.99 -4.14 7.89
C ASP A 116 -6.44 -3.96 7.45
N ARG A 117 -7.02 -4.97 6.82
CA ARG A 117 -8.42 -4.96 6.42
C ARG A 117 -9.36 -4.92 7.63
N LYS A 118 -9.19 -5.84 8.60
CA LYS A 118 -10.01 -5.88 9.82
C LYS A 118 -9.86 -4.62 10.65
N LEU A 119 -8.63 -4.11 10.75
CA LEU A 119 -8.35 -2.87 11.45
C LEU A 119 -9.03 -1.67 10.77
N SER A 120 -9.01 -1.61 9.44
CA SER A 120 -9.70 -0.56 8.68
C SER A 120 -11.21 -0.56 8.93
N VAL A 121 -11.82 -1.74 8.99
CA VAL A 121 -13.25 -1.90 9.31
C VAL A 121 -13.55 -1.48 10.76
N ALA A 122 -12.74 -1.93 11.72
CA ALA A 122 -12.90 -1.58 13.13
C ALA A 122 -12.75 -0.06 13.35
N LEU A 123 -11.73 0.54 12.78
CA LEU A 123 -11.47 1.98 12.90
C LEU A 123 -12.53 2.84 12.23
N LYS A 124 -13.17 2.36 11.16
CA LYS A 124 -14.27 3.08 10.50
C LYS A 124 -15.41 3.41 11.46
N ASN A 125 -15.62 2.57 12.46
CA ASN A 125 -16.67 2.75 13.46
C ASN A 125 -16.24 3.62 14.66
N VAL A 126 -14.94 3.77 14.87
CA VAL A 126 -14.36 4.53 16.01
C VAL A 126 -13.99 5.96 15.62
N VAL A 127 -13.51 6.17 14.39
CA VAL A 127 -13.06 7.49 13.94
C VAL A 127 -14.19 8.31 13.36
N LYS A 128 -14.16 9.63 13.62
CA LYS A 128 -15.08 10.58 12.97
C LYS A 128 -14.64 10.82 11.52
N LEU A 129 -15.40 10.29 10.57
CA LEU A 129 -15.12 10.44 9.14
C LEU A 129 -15.74 11.74 8.61
N LYS A 130 -14.92 12.56 7.97
CA LYS A 130 -15.38 13.73 7.20
C LYS A 130 -15.67 13.25 5.76
N LYS A 131 -16.94 13.02 5.45
CA LYS A 131 -17.37 12.65 4.09
C LYS A 131 -17.35 13.89 3.20
N LYS A 132 -16.75 13.78 2.02
CA LYS A 132 -16.76 14.79 0.97
C LYS A 132 -17.21 14.12 -0.32
N SER A 133 -18.29 14.61 -0.92
CA SER A 133 -18.68 14.20 -2.27
C SER A 133 -17.79 14.93 -3.26
N VAL A 134 -17.21 14.19 -4.16
CA VAL A 134 -16.35 14.70 -5.25
C VAL A 134 -16.78 14.06 -6.56
N SER A 135 -16.54 14.74 -7.68
CA SER A 135 -16.71 14.15 -9.00
C SER A 135 -15.66 13.07 -9.27
N LEU A 136 -15.91 12.20 -10.26
CA LEU A 136 -14.96 11.16 -10.66
C LEU A 136 -13.60 11.76 -11.06
N ASP A 137 -13.62 12.89 -11.76
CA ASP A 137 -12.41 13.59 -12.19
C ASP A 137 -11.62 14.17 -11.00
N GLU A 138 -12.31 14.73 -10.01
CA GLU A 138 -11.67 15.21 -8.77
C GLU A 138 -11.11 14.04 -7.95
N PHE A 139 -11.83 12.91 -7.90
CA PHE A 139 -11.35 11.72 -7.22
C PHE A 139 -10.07 11.18 -7.87
N ASN A 140 -10.06 11.05 -9.20
CA ASN A 140 -8.88 10.61 -9.94
C ASN A 140 -7.69 11.54 -9.71
N LYS A 141 -7.89 12.86 -9.72
CA LYS A 141 -6.82 13.84 -9.40
C LYS A 141 -6.29 13.73 -7.97
N LEU A 142 -7.15 13.39 -7.01
CA LEU A 142 -6.74 13.18 -5.61
C LEU A 142 -5.97 11.87 -5.42
N MET A 143 -6.24 10.86 -6.23
CA MET A 143 -5.59 9.54 -6.15
C MET A 143 -4.31 9.46 -7.00
N MET A 144 -4.11 10.36 -7.97
CA MET A 144 -2.86 10.40 -8.73
C MET A 144 -1.69 10.87 -7.85
N PRO A 145 -0.54 10.18 -7.87
CA PRO A 145 0.67 10.65 -7.20
C PRO A 145 1.05 12.06 -7.70
N ALA A 146 1.57 12.90 -6.81
CA ALA A 146 1.91 14.29 -7.12
C ALA A 146 2.91 14.44 -8.29
N GLU A 147 3.69 13.40 -8.59
CA GLU A 147 4.65 13.36 -9.70
C GLU A 147 3.97 13.24 -11.09
N GLU A 148 2.87 12.49 -11.20
CA GLU A 148 2.14 12.37 -12.47
C GLU A 148 1.29 13.61 -12.77
N ALA A 149 0.78 14.30 -11.75
CA ALA A 149 0.04 15.55 -11.91
C ALA A 149 0.91 16.71 -12.45
N ALA A 150 2.23 16.63 -12.28
CA ALA A 150 3.19 17.61 -12.81
C ALA A 150 3.56 17.34 -14.29
N ALA A 151 3.47 16.10 -14.75
CA ALA A 151 3.83 15.71 -16.13
C ALA A 151 2.74 16.03 -17.16
N GLU A 152 1.46 16.13 -16.77
CA GLU A 152 0.37 16.43 -17.71
C GLU A 152 0.19 17.92 -18.05
N LYS A 153 0.86 18.84 -17.35
CA LYS A 153 0.68 20.29 -17.56
C LYS A 153 1.31 20.92 -18.81
N PRO A 154 2.32 20.35 -19.52
CA PRO A 154 2.87 21.04 -20.68
C PRO A 154 2.30 20.68 -22.05
N ALA A 155 1.47 19.64 -22.18
CA ALA A 155 1.07 19.17 -23.52
C ALA A 155 -0.17 19.88 -24.12
N LYS A 156 -1.02 20.51 -23.30
CA LYS A 156 -2.23 21.21 -23.80
C LYS A 156 -2.02 22.63 -24.29
N ALA A 157 -0.91 23.28 -23.90
CA ALA A 157 -0.64 24.67 -24.30
C ALA A 157 0.05 24.83 -25.67
N LYS A 158 0.53 23.72 -26.29
CA LYS A 158 1.22 23.81 -27.60
C LYS A 158 0.34 23.45 -28.81
N ARG A 159 -0.88 22.91 -28.61
CA ARG A 159 -1.75 22.53 -29.74
C ARG A 159 -2.66 23.65 -30.24
N THR A 160 -2.97 24.66 -29.43
CA THR A 160 -3.84 25.78 -29.83
C THR A 160 -3.11 26.90 -30.56
N LYS A 161 -1.77 27.00 -30.49
CA LYS A 161 -1.00 28.04 -31.21
C LYS A 161 -0.57 27.66 -32.64
N LYS A 162 -0.78 26.41 -33.06
CA LYS A 162 -0.41 25.98 -34.42
C LYS A 162 -1.59 25.95 -35.40
N ALA A 163 -2.83 26.03 -34.91
CA ALA A 163 -4.02 26.12 -35.73
C ALA A 163 -4.28 27.55 -36.22
N ASP A 164 -3.97 28.59 -35.42
CA ASP A 164 -4.21 30.00 -35.78
C ASP A 164 -3.20 30.61 -36.75
N LYS A 165 -2.09 29.88 -37.06
CA LYS A 165 -1.06 30.40 -37.99
C LYS A 165 -1.20 29.87 -39.40
N ALA A 166 -2.02 28.84 -39.60
CA ALA A 166 -2.27 28.28 -40.94
C ALA A 166 -3.42 28.97 -41.69
N GLU A 167 -4.27 29.75 -41.03
CA GLU A 167 -5.44 30.41 -41.60
C GLU A 167 -5.19 31.87 -42.08
N LYS A 168 -3.94 32.36 -41.91
CA LYS A 168 -3.55 33.74 -42.30
C LYS A 168 -2.61 33.86 -43.50
N GLU A 169 -2.26 32.75 -44.15
CA GLU A 169 -1.39 32.77 -45.35
C GLU A 169 -2.13 32.38 -46.67
N GLU A 170 -3.45 32.26 -46.64
CA GLU A 170 -4.28 32.02 -47.83
C GLU A 170 -5.39 33.07 -47.99
N LYS A 171 -5.04 34.37 -47.98
CA LYS A 171 -5.87 35.42 -48.57
C LYS A 171 -4.99 36.55 -49.06
#